data_105e0342125b34e4ac8b895ef2f06111
#
_entry.id   105e0342125b34e4ac8b895ef2f06111
#
_cell.length_a   1.000
_cell.length_b   1.000
_cell.length_c   1.000
_cell.angle_alpha   90.00
_cell.angle_beta   90.00
_cell.angle_gamma   90.00
#
_symmetry.space_group_name_H-M   'P 1'
#
loop_
_entity.id
_entity.type
_entity.pdbx_description
1 polymer ?
#
loop_
_entity_poly.entity_id
_entity_poly.type
_entity_poly.pdbx_seq_one_letter_code
_entity_poly.pdbx_strand_id
1 'polypeptide(L)'
;MLSVVDKRCIRVSYALYAKNKTSTIRSAYDKMLRRFYSVKELSKNAENRVRLLPESEIPTFNQFDYWGKLFFDEIETDRGRKGKTRWLKDCRPLNGTVRDWLRGPCHQFEIDATIADIYLVNSYSRRMLIGRPVVYIVVDSYSGMIVGLYVGLEGPSWNGARQALFNAFTSKVGFCAQNGVEINSEDWACSHLPHHIYADRGEMLSLAAEGLASGLGIEMGTAPPYRPDWKPMVESRFGILNDLTGIRWLPGGVAAREKERGERDYRLDATLNLKEFTQIVIECVLHYNRYHRQPDRLTQVMMNDDVEPTPIGIWTWASENDLIQANNRPDDLIYLHLLPRERATVQKGGVIFRGMHYVCELAIQENWFAKARRNGVWSIDCRFDPNSAAHIWIQGENKQFLRCDLRRSDAKYAGYRSDKIYDVLEAHRQSPPAHKRAELESRVGLVDTVEQIINTALAERKLEPPAPTKAKAVANIRDNRAEERRLERENATVPDGVRAEPVLPDVEVPSIAHDSYAGPRSAQVIDLLKRLRPGHSK
;
A
#
# COMPACT_ATOMS: atom_id res chain seq x y z
N MET A 1 -10.62 -50.88 -46.38
CA MET A 1 -9.80 -51.03 -45.15
C MET A 1 -8.67 -50.00 -45.25
N LEU A 2 -8.37 -49.23 -44.17
CA LEU A 2 -7.30 -48.19 -44.23
C LEU A 2 -5.92 -48.84 -44.38
N SER A 3 -5.11 -48.28 -45.27
CA SER A 3 -3.72 -48.70 -45.43
C SER A 3 -2.82 -48.25 -44.26
N VAL A 4 -1.65 -48.81 -44.17
CA VAL A 4 -0.64 -48.41 -43.18
C VAL A 4 -0.24 -46.91 -43.38
N VAL A 5 -0.22 -46.46 -44.63
CA VAL A 5 0.08 -45.06 -44.99
C VAL A 5 -1.04 -44.15 -44.49
N ASP A 6 -2.30 -44.50 -44.72
CA ASP A 6 -3.44 -43.72 -44.25
C ASP A 6 -3.43 -43.54 -42.72
N LYS A 7 -3.15 -44.62 -42.01
CA LYS A 7 -3.04 -44.58 -40.52
C LYS A 7 -1.90 -43.64 -40.08
N ARG A 8 -0.77 -43.60 -40.81
CA ARG A 8 0.34 -42.71 -40.54
C ARG A 8 -0.04 -41.23 -40.80
N CYS A 9 -0.75 -40.97 -41.91
CA CYS A 9 -1.27 -39.63 -42.24
C CYS A 9 -2.25 -39.12 -41.17
N ILE A 10 -3.15 -40.00 -40.71
CA ILE A 10 -4.06 -39.70 -39.63
C ILE A 10 -3.30 -39.34 -38.34
N ARG A 11 -2.34 -40.18 -37.91
CA ARG A 11 -1.54 -39.92 -36.71
C ARG A 11 -0.82 -38.57 -36.76
N VAL A 12 -0.17 -38.25 -37.85
CA VAL A 12 0.56 -36.96 -38.01
C VAL A 12 -0.40 -35.78 -37.98
N SER A 13 -1.57 -35.91 -38.59
CA SER A 13 -2.52 -34.80 -38.69
C SER A 13 -3.37 -34.63 -37.42
N TYR A 14 -3.74 -35.74 -36.78
CA TYR A 14 -4.46 -35.68 -35.49
C TYR A 14 -3.62 -35.05 -34.38
N ALA A 15 -2.28 -35.16 -34.46
CA ALA A 15 -1.37 -34.45 -33.56
C ALA A 15 -1.57 -32.92 -33.57
N LEU A 16 -2.07 -32.33 -34.67
CA LEU A 16 -2.39 -30.90 -34.73
C LEU A 16 -3.58 -30.54 -33.85
N TYR A 17 -4.54 -31.45 -33.71
CA TYR A 17 -5.65 -31.29 -32.76
C TYR A 17 -5.21 -31.58 -31.32
N ALA A 18 -4.55 -32.71 -31.11
CA ALA A 18 -4.18 -33.19 -29.78
C ALA A 18 -3.20 -32.26 -29.04
N LYS A 19 -2.36 -31.50 -29.75
CA LYS A 19 -1.33 -30.62 -29.19
C LYS A 19 -1.65 -29.13 -29.27
N ASN A 20 -2.82 -28.75 -29.80
CA ASN A 20 -3.15 -27.34 -30.00
C ASN A 20 -4.58 -27.01 -29.54
N LYS A 21 -4.71 -26.08 -28.59
CA LYS A 21 -5.97 -25.64 -28.00
C LYS A 21 -6.95 -25.07 -29.04
N THR A 22 -6.47 -24.34 -30.03
CA THR A 22 -7.31 -23.63 -31.00
C THR A 22 -7.72 -24.48 -32.21
N SER A 23 -7.11 -25.65 -32.41
CA SER A 23 -7.42 -26.54 -33.53
C SER A 23 -8.66 -27.38 -33.19
N THR A 24 -9.59 -27.49 -34.15
CA THR A 24 -10.73 -28.42 -34.05
C THR A 24 -10.35 -29.75 -34.76
N ILE A 25 -11.05 -30.85 -34.41
CA ILE A 25 -10.85 -32.15 -35.09
C ILE A 25 -11.11 -31.98 -36.58
N ARG A 26 -12.13 -31.20 -36.96
CA ARG A 26 -12.48 -30.93 -38.34
C ARG A 26 -11.35 -30.19 -39.07
N SER A 27 -10.80 -29.14 -38.45
CA SER A 27 -9.68 -28.40 -39.06
C SER A 27 -8.40 -29.23 -39.22
N ALA A 28 -8.18 -30.19 -38.33
CA ALA A 28 -7.06 -31.12 -38.45
C ALA A 28 -7.27 -32.12 -39.58
N TYR A 29 -8.50 -32.61 -39.77
CA TYR A 29 -8.89 -33.44 -40.90
C TYR A 29 -8.74 -32.70 -42.24
N ASP A 30 -9.26 -31.47 -42.35
CA ASP A 30 -9.13 -30.66 -43.57
C ASP A 30 -7.66 -30.39 -43.92
N LYS A 31 -6.80 -30.18 -42.93
CA LYS A 31 -5.35 -30.05 -43.12
C LYS A 31 -4.72 -31.37 -43.58
N MET A 32 -5.21 -32.53 -43.10
CA MET A 32 -4.78 -33.84 -43.57
C MET A 32 -5.11 -34.00 -45.04
N LEU A 33 -6.35 -33.73 -45.44
CA LEU A 33 -6.80 -33.82 -46.84
C LEU A 33 -5.95 -32.91 -47.74
N ARG A 34 -5.76 -31.67 -47.34
CA ARG A 34 -4.95 -30.71 -48.08
C ARG A 34 -3.50 -31.19 -48.27
N ARG A 35 -2.91 -31.80 -47.23
CA ARG A 35 -1.48 -32.16 -47.25
C ARG A 35 -1.18 -33.48 -47.96
N PHE A 36 -2.04 -34.48 -47.79
CA PHE A 36 -1.75 -35.84 -48.20
C PHE A 36 -2.69 -36.39 -49.28
N TYR A 37 -3.87 -35.79 -49.46
CA TYR A 37 -4.92 -36.31 -50.35
C TYR A 37 -5.41 -35.26 -51.33
N SER A 38 -4.54 -34.30 -51.70
CA SER A 38 -4.84 -33.28 -52.69
C SER A 38 -3.71 -33.09 -53.70
N VAL A 39 -4.09 -32.75 -54.91
CA VAL A 39 -3.18 -32.39 -56.01
C VAL A 39 -3.39 -30.89 -56.30
N LYS A 40 -2.30 -30.18 -56.48
CA LYS A 40 -2.34 -28.79 -56.91
C LYS A 40 -2.40 -28.74 -58.44
N GLU A 41 -3.51 -28.32 -58.99
CA GLU A 41 -3.64 -28.02 -60.39
C GLU A 41 -3.37 -26.53 -60.66
N LEU A 42 -2.43 -26.24 -61.54
CA LEU A 42 -2.23 -24.89 -62.06
C LEU A 42 -3.38 -24.59 -63.05
N SER A 43 -4.35 -23.81 -62.62
CA SER A 43 -5.39 -23.30 -63.53
C SER A 43 -4.78 -22.27 -64.48
N LYS A 44 -5.23 -22.23 -65.76
CA LYS A 44 -4.84 -21.23 -66.75
C LYS A 44 -5.09 -19.77 -66.33
N ASN A 45 -5.86 -19.54 -65.28
CA ASN A 45 -6.20 -18.21 -64.72
C ASN A 45 -5.45 -17.87 -63.40
N ALA A 46 -4.25 -18.39 -63.17
CA ALA A 46 -3.38 -18.09 -62.02
C ALA A 46 -3.99 -18.37 -60.60
N GLU A 47 -5.15 -19.00 -60.52
CA GLU A 47 -5.71 -19.45 -59.23
C GLU A 47 -5.30 -20.91 -58.97
N ASN A 48 -4.53 -21.13 -57.88
CA ASN A 48 -4.19 -22.49 -57.40
C ASN A 48 -5.47 -23.18 -56.88
N ARG A 49 -6.12 -24.01 -57.73
CA ARG A 49 -7.24 -24.86 -57.29
C ARG A 49 -6.69 -26.14 -56.67
N VAL A 50 -7.11 -26.42 -55.46
CA VAL A 50 -6.82 -27.67 -54.74
C VAL A 50 -7.90 -28.68 -55.14
N ARG A 51 -7.50 -29.78 -55.82
CA ARG A 51 -8.38 -30.91 -56.15
C ARG A 51 -8.07 -32.08 -55.21
N LEU A 52 -9.10 -32.62 -54.56
CA LEU A 52 -8.97 -33.80 -53.73
C LEU A 52 -8.87 -35.08 -54.61
N LEU A 53 -8.23 -36.09 -54.06
CA LEU A 53 -8.24 -37.44 -54.65
C LEU A 53 -9.68 -38.00 -54.64
N PRO A 54 -9.97 -39.08 -55.39
CA PRO A 54 -11.28 -39.74 -55.36
C PRO A 54 -11.69 -40.16 -53.93
N GLU A 55 -12.97 -40.08 -53.63
CA GLU A 55 -13.52 -40.41 -52.27
C GLU A 55 -13.13 -41.81 -51.79
N SER A 56 -12.97 -42.78 -52.72
CA SER A 56 -12.51 -44.14 -52.41
C SER A 56 -11.09 -44.24 -51.87
N GLU A 57 -10.27 -43.23 -52.14
CA GLU A 57 -8.86 -43.13 -51.73
C GLU A 57 -8.64 -42.26 -50.51
N ILE A 58 -9.69 -41.60 -50.03
CA ILE A 58 -9.61 -40.66 -48.90
C ILE A 58 -10.17 -41.29 -47.64
N PRO A 59 -9.47 -41.27 -46.50
CA PRO A 59 -10.06 -41.66 -45.21
C PRO A 59 -11.26 -40.77 -44.85
N THR A 60 -12.36 -41.39 -44.43
CA THR A 60 -13.53 -40.63 -43.98
C THR A 60 -13.25 -39.92 -42.67
N PHE A 61 -14.02 -38.87 -42.35
CA PHE A 61 -13.89 -38.13 -41.09
C PHE A 61 -14.06 -39.04 -39.85
N ASN A 62 -15.00 -40.01 -39.91
CA ASN A 62 -15.19 -40.96 -38.84
C ASN A 62 -14.00 -41.89 -38.63
N GLN A 63 -13.38 -42.31 -39.72
CA GLN A 63 -12.13 -43.10 -39.66
C GLN A 63 -10.98 -42.27 -39.09
N PHE A 64 -10.88 -40.97 -39.47
CA PHE A 64 -9.89 -40.05 -38.93
C PHE A 64 -10.06 -39.86 -37.41
N ASP A 65 -11.28 -39.62 -36.93
CA ASP A 65 -11.57 -39.45 -35.50
C ASP A 65 -11.33 -40.76 -34.71
N TYR A 66 -11.81 -41.89 -35.23
CA TYR A 66 -11.63 -43.18 -34.58
C TYR A 66 -10.14 -43.55 -34.40
N TRP A 67 -9.37 -43.51 -35.52
CA TRP A 67 -7.97 -43.84 -35.45
C TRP A 67 -7.14 -42.77 -34.71
N GLY A 68 -7.57 -41.52 -34.76
CA GLY A 68 -6.97 -40.45 -34.02
C GLY A 68 -7.04 -40.69 -32.52
N LYS A 69 -8.22 -41.02 -31.99
CA LYS A 69 -8.44 -41.40 -30.59
C LYS A 69 -7.68 -42.67 -30.19
N LEU A 70 -7.48 -43.59 -31.08
CA LEU A 70 -6.70 -44.80 -30.82
C LEU A 70 -5.18 -44.50 -30.72
N PHE A 71 -4.69 -43.53 -31.45
CA PHE A 71 -3.26 -43.15 -31.46
C PHE A 71 -2.88 -42.17 -30.34
N PHE A 72 -3.83 -41.38 -29.84
CA PHE A 72 -3.61 -40.39 -28.81
C PHE A 72 -4.56 -40.68 -27.64
N ASP A 73 -3.96 -41.03 -26.52
CA ASP A 73 -4.70 -41.20 -25.26
C ASP A 73 -5.43 -39.90 -24.87
N GLU A 74 -6.59 -40.08 -24.23
CA GLU A 74 -7.43 -38.97 -23.80
C GLU A 74 -6.68 -38.01 -22.86
N ILE A 75 -5.86 -38.56 -21.94
CA ILE A 75 -5.06 -37.82 -20.98
C ILE A 75 -3.96 -37.01 -21.70
N GLU A 76 -3.28 -37.62 -22.70
CA GLU A 76 -2.27 -36.93 -23.50
C GLU A 76 -2.89 -35.80 -24.33
N THR A 77 -4.07 -36.05 -24.91
CA THR A 77 -4.82 -35.06 -25.69
C THR A 77 -5.25 -33.90 -24.80
N ASP A 78 -5.83 -34.17 -23.64
CA ASP A 78 -6.23 -33.14 -22.66
C ASP A 78 -5.03 -32.32 -22.18
N ARG A 79 -3.91 -32.97 -21.88
CA ARG A 79 -2.66 -32.29 -21.50
C ARG A 79 -2.11 -31.40 -22.61
N GLY A 80 -2.12 -31.89 -23.85
CA GLY A 80 -1.68 -31.15 -25.01
C GLY A 80 -2.56 -29.94 -25.32
N ARG A 81 -3.87 -30.08 -25.16
CA ARG A 81 -4.87 -29.02 -25.43
C ARG A 81 -4.96 -27.98 -24.31
N LYS A 82 -4.99 -28.41 -23.05
CA LYS A 82 -5.03 -27.52 -21.89
C LYS A 82 -3.68 -26.81 -21.64
N GLY A 83 -2.59 -27.39 -22.12
CA GLY A 83 -1.23 -26.96 -21.83
C GLY A 83 -0.75 -27.41 -20.45
N LYS A 84 0.56 -27.50 -20.25
CA LYS A 84 1.18 -28.08 -19.04
C LYS A 84 0.71 -27.41 -17.76
N THR A 85 0.63 -26.10 -17.75
CA THR A 85 0.27 -25.33 -16.55
C THR A 85 -1.17 -25.59 -16.10
N ARG A 86 -2.13 -25.47 -17.04
CA ARG A 86 -3.54 -25.68 -16.75
C ARG A 86 -3.85 -27.14 -16.43
N TRP A 87 -3.20 -28.08 -17.12
CA TRP A 87 -3.35 -29.50 -16.84
C TRP A 87 -2.84 -29.87 -15.44
N LEU A 88 -1.68 -29.33 -15.04
CA LEU A 88 -1.14 -29.52 -13.69
C LEU A 88 -2.06 -28.90 -12.60
N LYS A 89 -2.76 -27.83 -12.95
CA LYS A 89 -3.72 -27.21 -12.04
C LYS A 89 -4.99 -28.05 -11.87
N ASP A 90 -5.59 -28.52 -12.98
CA ASP A 90 -6.96 -29.03 -13.00
C ASP A 90 -7.05 -30.57 -13.01
N CYS A 91 -6.00 -31.27 -13.44
CA CYS A 91 -6.06 -32.70 -13.77
C CYS A 91 -4.99 -33.56 -13.08
N ARG A 92 -4.15 -32.98 -12.23
CA ARG A 92 -3.13 -33.75 -11.50
C ARG A 92 -3.77 -34.56 -10.37
N PRO A 93 -3.41 -35.84 -10.20
CA PRO A 93 -3.83 -36.61 -9.03
C PRO A 93 -3.24 -35.99 -7.76
N LEU A 94 -4.07 -35.79 -6.75
CA LEU A 94 -3.69 -35.32 -5.42
C LEU A 94 -3.63 -36.53 -4.49
N ASN A 95 -2.45 -36.86 -3.98
CA ASN A 95 -2.22 -38.02 -3.11
C ASN A 95 -2.09 -37.57 -1.64
N GLY A 96 -3.06 -36.82 -1.12
CA GLY A 96 -3.07 -36.31 0.24
C GLY A 96 -3.67 -34.90 0.33
N THR A 97 -3.90 -34.46 1.54
CA THR A 97 -4.42 -33.14 1.87
C THR A 97 -3.38 -32.31 2.61
N VAL A 98 -3.48 -30.99 2.57
CA VAL A 98 -2.64 -30.09 3.38
C VAL A 98 -2.77 -30.44 4.87
N ARG A 99 -3.87 -31.04 5.28
CA ARG A 99 -4.16 -31.38 6.69
C ARG A 99 -3.38 -32.57 7.23
N ASP A 100 -2.86 -33.44 6.39
CA ASP A 100 -2.23 -34.72 6.80
C ASP A 100 -0.99 -34.50 7.70
N TRP A 101 -0.45 -33.30 7.74
CA TRP A 101 0.73 -32.89 8.52
C TRP A 101 0.46 -31.78 9.53
N LEU A 102 -0.79 -31.29 9.62
CA LEU A 102 -1.16 -30.29 10.61
C LEU A 102 -1.34 -30.96 11.99
N ARG A 103 -0.78 -30.32 13.01
CA ARG A 103 -0.80 -30.84 14.39
C ARG A 103 -1.99 -30.35 15.22
N GLY A 104 -2.56 -29.19 14.83
CA GLY A 104 -3.66 -28.54 15.54
C GLY A 104 -3.94 -27.16 14.95
N PRO A 105 -4.90 -26.41 15.50
CA PRO A 105 -5.11 -25.02 15.17
C PRO A 105 -3.84 -24.18 15.41
N CYS A 106 -3.70 -23.08 14.69
CA CYS A 106 -2.50 -22.22 14.72
C CYS A 106 -1.21 -22.88 14.20
N HIS A 107 -1.23 -24.13 13.72
CA HIS A 107 -0.06 -24.69 13.07
C HIS A 107 0.22 -23.96 11.75
N GLN A 108 -0.83 -23.72 10.95
CA GLN A 108 -0.74 -23.05 9.67
C GLN A 108 -1.93 -22.14 9.39
N PHE A 109 -1.66 -20.89 9.03
CA PHE A 109 -2.65 -19.99 8.47
C PHE A 109 -2.43 -19.79 6.97
N GLU A 110 -3.53 -19.65 6.24
CA GLU A 110 -3.53 -19.24 4.84
C GLU A 110 -4.12 -17.84 4.74
N ILE A 111 -3.46 -16.95 4.03
CA ILE A 111 -3.95 -15.60 3.75
C ILE A 111 -4.06 -15.37 2.26
N ASP A 112 -5.13 -14.70 1.85
CA ASP A 112 -5.35 -14.29 0.47
C ASP A 112 -6.25 -13.06 0.38
N ALA A 113 -6.26 -12.42 -0.79
CA ALA A 113 -7.03 -11.23 -1.08
C ALA A 113 -7.93 -11.43 -2.30
N THR A 114 -9.11 -10.86 -2.26
CA THR A 114 -9.99 -10.76 -3.42
C THR A 114 -10.56 -9.37 -3.56
N ILE A 115 -10.82 -8.94 -4.80
CA ILE A 115 -11.61 -7.74 -5.07
C ILE A 115 -13.07 -8.15 -5.05
N ALA A 116 -13.82 -7.66 -4.07
CA ALA A 116 -15.22 -8.03 -3.91
C ALA A 116 -16.06 -7.57 -5.11
N ASP A 117 -17.05 -8.39 -5.51
CA ASP A 117 -17.92 -8.12 -6.65
C ASP A 117 -19.06 -7.16 -6.31
N ILE A 118 -18.72 -6.01 -5.71
CA ILE A 118 -19.67 -4.96 -5.34
C ILE A 118 -19.03 -3.57 -5.47
N TYR A 119 -19.81 -2.59 -5.92
CA TYR A 119 -19.44 -1.18 -5.89
C TYR A 119 -19.97 -0.51 -4.63
N LEU A 120 -19.13 0.26 -3.97
CA LEU A 120 -19.47 1.00 -2.75
C LEU A 120 -19.56 2.50 -2.99
N VAL A 121 -20.20 3.19 -2.03
CA VAL A 121 -20.32 4.65 -2.01
C VAL A 121 -19.51 5.26 -0.87
N ASN A 122 -19.25 6.55 -0.98
CA ASN A 122 -18.53 7.32 0.01
C ASN A 122 -19.37 7.49 1.31
N SER A 123 -18.72 7.46 2.47
CA SER A 123 -19.38 7.64 3.77
C SER A 123 -20.01 9.02 3.97
N TYR A 124 -19.51 10.06 3.27
CA TYR A 124 -20.05 11.41 3.34
C TYR A 124 -21.18 11.67 2.33
N SER A 125 -21.22 10.93 1.22
CA SER A 125 -22.22 11.08 0.19
C SER A 125 -22.49 9.77 -0.53
N ARG A 126 -23.72 9.26 -0.41
CA ARG A 126 -24.14 8.00 -1.06
C ARG A 126 -24.26 8.12 -2.60
N ARG A 127 -24.06 9.32 -3.16
CA ARG A 127 -24.02 9.53 -4.61
C ARG A 127 -22.62 9.41 -5.21
N MET A 128 -21.59 9.37 -4.36
CA MET A 128 -20.20 9.30 -4.77
C MET A 128 -19.71 7.85 -4.72
N LEU A 129 -19.54 7.24 -5.88
CA LEU A 129 -18.96 5.90 -6.00
C LEU A 129 -17.47 5.93 -5.62
N ILE A 130 -17.06 4.96 -4.81
CA ILE A 130 -15.64 4.78 -4.39
C ILE A 130 -14.99 3.55 -4.99
N GLY A 131 -15.72 2.77 -5.79
CA GLY A 131 -15.19 1.57 -6.43
C GLY A 131 -15.45 0.30 -5.64
N ARG A 132 -14.70 -0.75 -5.99
CA ARG A 132 -14.82 -2.10 -5.40
C ARG A 132 -13.82 -2.25 -4.26
N PRO A 133 -14.23 -2.78 -3.10
CA PRO A 133 -13.32 -3.02 -1.98
C PRO A 133 -12.48 -4.28 -2.21
N VAL A 134 -11.33 -4.33 -1.55
CA VAL A 134 -10.50 -5.52 -1.40
C VAL A 134 -10.82 -6.15 -0.05
N VAL A 135 -11.04 -7.46 -0.05
CA VAL A 135 -11.28 -8.26 1.14
C VAL A 135 -10.09 -9.21 1.32
N TYR A 136 -9.45 -9.14 2.48
CA TYR A 136 -8.47 -10.12 2.94
C TYR A 136 -9.11 -11.03 3.96
N ILE A 137 -8.89 -12.32 3.83
CA ILE A 137 -9.21 -13.29 4.86
C ILE A 137 -7.99 -14.11 5.26
N VAL A 138 -7.93 -14.45 6.52
CA VAL A 138 -6.95 -15.38 7.08
C VAL A 138 -7.71 -16.60 7.59
N VAL A 139 -7.31 -17.78 7.18
CA VAL A 139 -7.99 -19.05 7.50
C VAL A 139 -7.01 -19.97 8.23
N ASP A 140 -7.44 -20.55 9.32
CA ASP A 140 -6.73 -21.66 9.95
C ASP A 140 -6.90 -22.94 9.14
N SER A 141 -5.80 -23.50 8.69
CA SER A 141 -5.85 -24.70 7.81
C SER A 141 -6.36 -25.95 8.51
N TYR A 142 -6.21 -26.04 9.84
CA TYR A 142 -6.67 -27.19 10.61
C TYR A 142 -8.19 -27.20 10.82
N SER A 143 -8.74 -26.19 11.46
CA SER A 143 -10.17 -26.07 11.76
C SER A 143 -11.01 -25.59 10.57
N GLY A 144 -10.39 -24.89 9.63
CA GLY A 144 -11.07 -24.18 8.54
C GLY A 144 -11.76 -22.90 8.99
N MET A 145 -11.52 -22.46 10.22
CA MET A 145 -12.06 -21.23 10.77
C MET A 145 -11.43 -20.01 10.08
N ILE A 146 -12.25 -19.04 9.74
CA ILE A 146 -11.76 -17.73 9.33
C ILE A 146 -11.31 -17.01 10.59
N VAL A 147 -10.01 -16.81 10.75
CA VAL A 147 -9.37 -16.28 11.96
C VAL A 147 -9.03 -14.80 11.85
N GLY A 148 -9.05 -14.23 10.65
CA GLY A 148 -8.79 -12.81 10.44
C GLY A 148 -9.47 -12.26 9.21
N LEU A 149 -9.80 -10.97 9.26
CA LEU A 149 -10.50 -10.22 8.23
C LEU A 149 -9.95 -8.80 8.10
N TYR A 150 -9.86 -8.31 6.88
CA TYR A 150 -9.71 -6.90 6.57
C TYR A 150 -10.49 -6.55 5.31
N VAL A 151 -11.21 -5.43 5.33
CA VAL A 151 -11.92 -4.88 4.19
C VAL A 151 -11.43 -3.45 3.97
N GLY A 152 -10.95 -3.16 2.77
CA GLY A 152 -10.38 -1.84 2.47
C GLY A 152 -10.45 -1.48 0.99
N LEU A 153 -9.97 -0.28 0.65
CA LEU A 153 -9.97 0.24 -0.72
C LEU A 153 -8.58 0.22 -1.38
N GLU A 154 -7.57 -0.13 -0.61
CA GLU A 154 -6.22 -0.31 -1.17
C GLU A 154 -6.14 -1.62 -1.94
N GLY A 155 -5.45 -1.61 -3.08
CA GLY A 155 -5.21 -2.83 -3.86
C GLY A 155 -4.50 -3.91 -3.04
N PRO A 156 -4.47 -5.15 -3.52
CA PRO A 156 -3.74 -6.22 -2.87
C PRO A 156 -2.29 -5.81 -2.60
N SER A 157 -1.92 -5.73 -1.33
CA SER A 157 -0.64 -5.20 -0.87
C SER A 157 -0.34 -5.64 0.56
N TRP A 158 0.93 -5.54 0.97
CA TRP A 158 1.30 -5.78 2.38
C TRP A 158 0.50 -4.93 3.37
N ASN A 159 0.13 -3.70 3.01
CA ASN A 159 -0.64 -2.83 3.90
C ASN A 159 -2.04 -3.39 4.23
N GLY A 160 -2.71 -4.03 3.28
CA GLY A 160 -3.96 -4.76 3.54
C GLY A 160 -3.71 -6.07 4.30
N ALA A 161 -2.72 -6.87 3.85
CA ALA A 161 -2.39 -8.15 4.46
C ALA A 161 -2.02 -8.00 5.95
N ARG A 162 -1.18 -7.02 6.33
CA ARG A 162 -0.80 -6.78 7.72
C ARG A 162 -1.99 -6.47 8.64
N GLN A 163 -3.02 -5.81 8.13
CA GLN A 163 -4.22 -5.50 8.92
C GLN A 163 -5.07 -6.75 9.13
N ALA A 164 -5.20 -7.61 8.12
CA ALA A 164 -5.85 -8.90 8.26
C ALA A 164 -5.08 -9.81 9.23
N LEU A 165 -3.75 -9.82 9.17
CA LEU A 165 -2.89 -10.56 10.10
C LEU A 165 -2.98 -10.02 11.52
N PHE A 166 -2.95 -8.70 11.70
CA PHE A 166 -3.15 -8.09 13.02
C PHE A 166 -4.50 -8.47 13.61
N ASN A 167 -5.55 -8.41 12.81
CA ASN A 167 -6.87 -8.89 13.21
C ASN A 167 -6.86 -10.39 13.55
N ALA A 168 -6.14 -11.23 12.78
CA ALA A 168 -6.04 -12.67 13.07
C ALA A 168 -5.36 -12.97 14.40
N PHE A 169 -4.33 -12.20 14.76
CA PHE A 169 -3.48 -12.45 15.92
C PHE A 169 -3.99 -11.82 17.23
N THR A 170 -4.94 -10.90 17.15
CA THR A 170 -5.48 -10.16 18.29
C THR A 170 -6.97 -10.43 18.52
N SER A 171 -7.52 -9.96 19.65
CA SER A 171 -8.95 -10.06 19.93
C SER A 171 -9.80 -9.31 18.90
N LYS A 172 -10.88 -9.93 18.45
CA LYS A 172 -11.82 -9.35 17.46
C LYS A 172 -12.89 -8.47 18.07
N VAL A 173 -13.06 -8.49 19.40
CA VAL A 173 -14.13 -7.75 20.10
C VAL A 173 -14.09 -6.26 19.75
N GLY A 174 -12.91 -5.64 19.85
CA GLY A 174 -12.74 -4.23 19.51
C GLY A 174 -12.95 -3.93 18.02
N PHE A 175 -12.46 -4.81 17.13
CA PHE A 175 -12.67 -4.67 15.69
C PHE A 175 -14.14 -4.77 15.30
N CYS A 176 -14.87 -5.74 15.84
CA CYS A 176 -16.30 -5.91 15.59
C CYS A 176 -17.11 -4.73 16.12
N ALA A 177 -16.84 -4.29 17.36
CA ALA A 177 -17.51 -3.13 17.97
C ALA A 177 -17.32 -1.83 17.15
N GLN A 178 -16.10 -1.58 16.62
CA GLN A 178 -15.83 -0.44 15.74
C GLN A 178 -16.67 -0.46 14.44
N ASN A 179 -17.03 -1.66 13.97
CA ASN A 179 -17.86 -1.86 12.79
C ASN A 179 -19.35 -2.06 13.12
N GLY A 180 -19.76 -1.91 14.38
CA GLY A 180 -21.16 -1.97 14.80
C GLY A 180 -21.68 -3.40 15.03
N VAL A 181 -20.80 -4.36 15.27
CA VAL A 181 -21.14 -5.74 15.64
C VAL A 181 -20.63 -6.02 17.04
N GLU A 182 -21.52 -6.36 17.96
CA GLU A 182 -21.16 -6.73 19.33
C GLU A 182 -21.00 -8.25 19.42
N ILE A 183 -19.85 -8.68 19.90
CA ILE A 183 -19.52 -10.10 20.08
C ILE A 183 -18.81 -10.31 21.43
N ASN A 184 -18.90 -11.54 21.94
CA ASN A 184 -18.03 -12.01 23.01
C ASN A 184 -16.74 -12.61 22.44
N SER A 185 -15.73 -12.80 23.30
CA SER A 185 -14.44 -13.38 22.88
C SER A 185 -14.58 -14.82 22.30
N GLU A 186 -15.57 -15.55 22.75
CA GLU A 186 -15.85 -16.95 22.32
C GLU A 186 -16.49 -17.02 20.94
N ASP A 187 -17.20 -15.97 20.49
CA ASP A 187 -17.87 -15.95 19.19
C ASP A 187 -16.86 -15.95 18.03
N TRP A 188 -15.64 -15.46 18.30
CA TRP A 188 -14.53 -15.48 17.36
C TRP A 188 -13.21 -15.69 18.12
N ALA A 189 -12.98 -16.90 18.58
CA ALA A 189 -12.05 -17.25 19.65
C ALA A 189 -10.55 -17.16 19.32
N CYS A 190 -10.14 -16.96 18.06
CA CYS A 190 -8.72 -16.89 17.71
C CYS A 190 -8.09 -15.55 18.11
N SER A 191 -7.01 -15.61 18.89
CA SER A 191 -6.14 -14.47 19.22
C SER A 191 -4.68 -14.92 19.36
N HIS A 192 -4.24 -15.84 18.50
CA HIS A 192 -2.96 -16.53 18.62
C HIS A 192 -2.13 -16.37 17.34
N LEU A 193 -0.80 -16.37 17.51
CA LEU A 193 0.13 -16.40 16.39
C LEU A 193 0.25 -17.83 15.85
N PRO A 194 0.27 -18.02 14.51
CA PRO A 194 0.53 -19.32 13.91
C PRO A 194 2.02 -19.63 13.87
N HIS A 195 2.37 -20.91 13.66
CA HIS A 195 3.75 -21.31 13.35
C HIS A 195 4.12 -20.98 11.89
N HIS A 196 3.18 -21.20 10.98
CA HIS A 196 3.39 -20.99 9.54
C HIS A 196 2.29 -20.10 8.95
N ILE A 197 2.67 -19.24 8.00
CA ILE A 197 1.74 -18.50 7.16
C ILE A 197 2.04 -18.81 5.70
N TYR A 198 1.02 -19.21 4.96
CA TYR A 198 1.07 -19.37 3.51
C TYR A 198 0.34 -18.24 2.80
N ALA A 199 1.05 -17.60 1.88
CA ALA A 199 0.54 -16.46 1.11
C ALA A 199 1.01 -16.52 -0.34
N ASP A 200 0.43 -15.68 -1.23
CA ASP A 200 0.92 -15.53 -2.58
C ASP A 200 2.25 -14.77 -2.63
N ARG A 201 3.08 -15.12 -3.62
CA ARG A 201 4.43 -14.56 -3.77
C ARG A 201 4.47 -13.04 -3.89
N GLY A 202 3.44 -12.43 -4.50
CA GLY A 202 3.44 -11.00 -4.78
C GLY A 202 3.38 -10.12 -3.54
N GLU A 203 2.68 -10.56 -2.50
CA GLU A 203 2.41 -9.77 -1.30
C GLU A 203 3.46 -9.95 -0.20
N MET A 204 4.09 -11.13 -0.16
CA MET A 204 4.95 -11.56 0.94
C MET A 204 6.47 -11.49 0.67
N LEU A 205 6.88 -11.18 -0.57
CA LEU A 205 8.30 -11.00 -0.93
C LEU A 205 8.89 -9.66 -0.43
N SER A 206 8.12 -8.86 0.32
CA SER A 206 8.62 -7.61 0.85
C SER A 206 9.51 -7.84 2.08
N LEU A 207 10.47 -6.92 2.30
CA LEU A 207 11.27 -6.84 3.53
C LEU A 207 10.42 -6.82 4.82
N ALA A 208 9.12 -6.55 4.69
CA ALA A 208 8.16 -6.58 5.78
C ALA A 208 7.89 -8.01 6.31
N ALA A 209 7.92 -9.02 5.44
CA ALA A 209 7.75 -10.42 5.83
C ALA A 209 8.92 -10.95 6.69
N GLU A 210 10.13 -10.40 6.52
CA GLU A 210 11.28 -10.74 7.38
C GLU A 210 11.02 -10.39 8.85
N GLY A 211 10.21 -9.37 9.11
CA GLY A 211 9.82 -8.97 10.47
C GLY A 211 8.94 -10.01 11.18
N LEU A 212 8.17 -10.80 10.46
CA LEU A 212 7.35 -11.89 11.03
C LEU A 212 8.24 -13.02 11.55
N ALA A 213 9.19 -13.47 10.75
CA ALA A 213 10.07 -14.57 11.12
C ALA A 213 11.01 -14.18 12.29
N SER A 214 11.68 -13.02 12.18
CA SER A 214 12.68 -12.59 13.17
C SER A 214 12.09 -12.07 14.47
N GLY A 215 10.87 -11.52 14.43
CA GLY A 215 10.24 -10.85 15.58
C GLY A 215 9.14 -11.65 16.26
N LEU A 216 8.31 -12.34 15.49
CA LEU A 216 7.17 -13.10 16.01
C LEU A 216 7.39 -14.61 15.97
N GLY A 217 8.48 -15.09 15.36
CA GLY A 217 8.78 -16.53 15.25
C GLY A 217 7.86 -17.27 14.28
N ILE A 218 7.28 -16.56 13.30
CA ILE A 218 6.34 -17.13 12.31
C ILE A 218 7.12 -17.47 11.04
N GLU A 219 7.08 -18.71 10.62
CA GLU A 219 7.68 -19.14 9.36
C GLU A 219 6.78 -18.80 8.18
N MET A 220 7.40 -18.23 7.14
CA MET A 220 6.68 -17.79 5.93
C MET A 220 6.84 -18.80 4.81
N GLY A 221 5.73 -19.40 4.38
CA GLY A 221 5.64 -20.25 3.20
C GLY A 221 5.04 -19.50 2.02
N THR A 222 5.64 -19.66 0.83
CA THR A 222 5.04 -19.16 -0.42
C THR A 222 4.54 -20.33 -1.25
N ALA A 223 3.28 -20.25 -1.70
CA ALA A 223 2.76 -21.23 -2.64
C ALA A 223 3.55 -21.16 -3.97
N PRO A 224 3.97 -22.29 -4.54
CA PRO A 224 4.56 -22.29 -5.87
C PRO A 224 3.57 -21.73 -6.90
N PRO A 225 4.05 -21.00 -7.93
CA PRO A 225 3.17 -20.43 -8.94
C PRO A 225 2.35 -21.53 -9.62
N TYR A 226 1.08 -21.23 -9.88
CA TYR A 226 0.12 -22.15 -10.52
C TYR A 226 -0.17 -23.45 -9.75
N ARG A 227 -0.03 -23.41 -8.41
CA ARG A 227 -0.30 -24.53 -7.52
C ARG A 227 -1.41 -24.18 -6.52
N PRO A 228 -2.70 -24.08 -6.94
CA PRO A 228 -3.81 -23.77 -6.05
C PRO A 228 -4.03 -24.83 -4.97
N ASP A 229 -3.55 -26.04 -5.21
CA ASP A 229 -3.54 -27.15 -4.25
C ASP A 229 -2.77 -26.86 -2.97
N TRP A 230 -2.01 -25.78 -2.89
CA TRP A 230 -1.30 -25.34 -1.69
C TRP A 230 -2.08 -24.33 -0.84
N LYS A 231 -3.14 -23.73 -1.39
CA LYS A 231 -4.03 -22.79 -0.71
C LYS A 231 -5.53 -23.14 -0.95
N PRO A 232 -5.94 -24.39 -0.83
CA PRO A 232 -7.30 -24.78 -1.20
C PRO A 232 -8.33 -24.18 -0.24
N MET A 233 -7.91 -23.85 1.00
CA MET A 233 -8.80 -23.39 2.05
C MET A 233 -9.28 -21.98 1.81
N VAL A 234 -8.37 -21.05 1.65
CA VAL A 234 -8.71 -19.62 1.53
C VAL A 234 -9.48 -19.34 0.24
N GLU A 235 -9.10 -19.94 -0.89
CA GLU A 235 -9.84 -19.80 -2.16
C GLU A 235 -11.30 -20.30 -2.04
N SER A 236 -11.50 -21.45 -1.41
CA SER A 236 -12.83 -22.02 -1.16
C SER A 236 -13.67 -21.11 -0.25
N ARG A 237 -13.05 -20.45 0.74
CA ARG A 237 -13.78 -19.58 1.69
C ARG A 237 -14.30 -18.30 1.05
N PHE A 238 -13.57 -17.74 0.09
CA PHE A 238 -14.09 -16.62 -0.69
C PHE A 238 -15.36 -16.97 -1.46
N GLY A 239 -15.40 -18.16 -2.06
CA GLY A 239 -16.62 -18.68 -2.71
C GLY A 239 -17.79 -18.73 -1.74
N ILE A 240 -17.60 -19.37 -0.58
CA ILE A 240 -18.63 -19.49 0.45
C ILE A 240 -19.07 -18.13 0.99
N LEU A 241 -18.14 -17.22 1.27
CA LEU A 241 -18.49 -15.87 1.72
C LEU A 241 -19.28 -15.09 0.67
N ASN A 242 -18.92 -15.20 -0.60
CA ASN A 242 -19.68 -14.58 -1.69
C ASN A 242 -21.10 -15.11 -1.79
N ASP A 243 -21.29 -16.41 -1.56
CA ASP A 243 -22.62 -17.03 -1.56
C ASP A 243 -23.42 -16.62 -0.31
N LEU A 244 -22.81 -16.60 0.87
CA LEU A 244 -23.45 -16.17 2.13
C LEU A 244 -23.81 -14.68 2.12
N THR A 245 -22.92 -13.82 1.65
CA THR A 245 -23.22 -12.39 1.53
C THR A 245 -24.29 -12.09 0.49
N GLY A 246 -24.52 -13.02 -0.45
CA GLY A 246 -25.36 -12.76 -1.59
C GLY A 246 -24.88 -11.53 -2.39
N ILE A 247 -23.58 -11.30 -2.43
CA ILE A 247 -22.94 -10.05 -2.90
C ILE A 247 -23.46 -9.58 -4.27
N ARG A 248 -23.80 -10.53 -5.14
CA ARG A 248 -24.34 -10.24 -6.49
C ARG A 248 -25.75 -9.67 -6.48
N TRP A 249 -26.48 -9.85 -5.39
CA TRP A 249 -27.85 -9.38 -5.19
C TRP A 249 -27.93 -8.09 -4.38
N LEU A 250 -26.81 -7.70 -3.76
CA LEU A 250 -26.72 -6.44 -3.03
C LEU A 250 -26.75 -5.25 -4.00
N PRO A 251 -27.30 -4.10 -3.59
CA PRO A 251 -27.25 -2.89 -4.41
C PRO A 251 -25.81 -2.51 -4.77
N GLY A 252 -25.51 -2.44 -6.07
CA GLY A 252 -24.15 -2.24 -6.59
C GLY A 252 -23.36 -3.53 -6.82
N GLY A 253 -23.96 -4.70 -6.57
CA GLY A 253 -23.36 -6.01 -6.84
C GLY A 253 -23.10 -6.23 -8.33
N VAL A 254 -21.96 -6.85 -8.65
CA VAL A 254 -21.56 -7.15 -10.04
C VAL A 254 -22.27 -8.42 -10.48
N ALA A 255 -23.23 -8.28 -11.41
CA ALA A 255 -23.87 -9.44 -12.01
C ALA A 255 -22.85 -10.27 -12.80
N ALA A 256 -22.93 -11.60 -12.67
CA ALA A 256 -22.06 -12.52 -13.41
C ALA A 256 -22.33 -12.56 -14.93
N ARG A 257 -23.37 -11.88 -15.37
CA ARG A 257 -23.84 -11.82 -16.76
C ARG A 257 -23.22 -10.64 -17.49
N GLU A 258 -22.80 -10.84 -18.74
CA GLU A 258 -22.41 -9.73 -19.61
C GLU A 258 -23.60 -8.76 -19.77
N LYS A 259 -23.31 -7.47 -19.62
CA LYS A 259 -24.32 -6.42 -19.73
C LYS A 259 -24.85 -6.36 -21.16
N GLU A 260 -26.16 -6.52 -21.34
CA GLU A 260 -26.81 -6.31 -22.63
C GLU A 260 -26.91 -4.79 -22.95
N ARG A 261 -26.93 -4.45 -24.25
CA ARG A 261 -27.11 -3.05 -24.69
C ARG A 261 -28.46 -2.52 -24.19
N GLY A 262 -28.44 -1.46 -23.35
CA GLY A 262 -29.63 -0.83 -22.79
C GLY A 262 -29.95 -1.22 -21.35
N GLU A 263 -29.27 -2.18 -20.75
CA GLU A 263 -29.44 -2.46 -19.32
C GLU A 263 -28.93 -1.31 -18.46
N ARG A 264 -29.62 -1.08 -17.34
CA ARG A 264 -29.22 -0.09 -16.33
C ARG A 264 -27.84 -0.43 -15.78
N ASP A 265 -27.02 0.58 -15.52
CA ASP A 265 -25.71 0.40 -14.94
C ASP A 265 -25.83 0.08 -13.43
N TYR A 266 -25.58 -1.17 -13.04
CA TYR A 266 -25.66 -1.67 -11.67
C TYR A 266 -24.77 -0.88 -10.69
N ARG A 267 -23.74 -0.18 -11.18
CA ARG A 267 -22.88 0.69 -10.35
C ARG A 267 -23.67 1.84 -9.75
N LEU A 268 -24.69 2.33 -10.45
CA LEU A 268 -25.57 3.41 -10.00
C LEU A 268 -26.54 2.98 -8.91
N ASP A 269 -26.70 1.66 -8.69
CA ASP A 269 -27.53 1.11 -7.62
C ASP A 269 -26.76 0.96 -6.30
N ALA A 270 -25.44 1.23 -6.31
CA ALA A 270 -24.60 1.14 -5.12
C ALA A 270 -25.10 2.09 -4.01
N THR A 271 -25.28 1.56 -2.81
CA THR A 271 -25.80 2.29 -1.65
C THR A 271 -24.99 2.07 -0.38
N LEU A 272 -24.24 0.95 -0.30
CA LEU A 272 -23.48 0.59 0.88
C LEU A 272 -22.14 1.35 0.91
N ASN A 273 -21.77 1.87 2.07
CA ASN A 273 -20.43 2.38 2.32
C ASN A 273 -19.48 1.27 2.82
N LEU A 274 -18.20 1.59 2.98
CA LEU A 274 -17.18 0.62 3.40
C LEU A 274 -17.48 0.01 4.77
N LYS A 275 -17.95 0.80 5.73
CA LYS A 275 -18.26 0.32 7.09
C LYS A 275 -19.45 -0.64 7.08
N GLU A 276 -20.53 -0.29 6.40
CA GLU A 276 -21.73 -1.14 6.27
C GLU A 276 -21.40 -2.47 5.56
N PHE A 277 -20.59 -2.41 4.50
CA PHE A 277 -20.14 -3.62 3.82
C PHE A 277 -19.24 -4.48 4.74
N THR A 278 -18.33 -3.85 5.49
CA THR A 278 -17.49 -4.57 6.47
C THR A 278 -18.34 -5.26 7.53
N GLN A 279 -19.39 -4.59 8.04
CA GLN A 279 -20.35 -5.17 8.98
C GLN A 279 -21.02 -6.43 8.42
N ILE A 280 -21.51 -6.36 7.17
CA ILE A 280 -22.11 -7.54 6.49
C ILE A 280 -21.11 -8.68 6.41
N VAL A 281 -19.87 -8.42 6.02
CA VAL A 281 -18.84 -9.46 5.90
C VAL A 281 -18.50 -10.06 7.27
N ILE A 282 -18.45 -9.27 8.35
CA ILE A 282 -18.25 -9.76 9.72
C ILE A 282 -19.37 -10.73 10.10
N GLU A 283 -20.62 -10.36 9.89
CA GLU A 283 -21.78 -11.24 10.18
C GLU A 283 -21.70 -12.55 9.41
N CYS A 284 -21.31 -12.50 8.14
CA CYS A 284 -21.13 -13.71 7.33
C CYS A 284 -19.97 -14.58 7.83
N VAL A 285 -18.88 -13.99 8.31
CA VAL A 285 -17.76 -14.74 8.92
C VAL A 285 -18.19 -15.40 10.22
N LEU A 286 -18.92 -14.70 11.07
CA LEU A 286 -19.46 -15.28 12.32
C LEU A 286 -20.42 -16.43 12.03
N HIS A 287 -21.34 -16.23 11.07
CA HIS A 287 -22.26 -17.28 10.62
C HIS A 287 -21.49 -18.49 10.06
N TYR A 288 -20.52 -18.25 9.19
CA TYR A 288 -19.68 -19.31 8.62
C TYR A 288 -18.96 -20.10 9.72
N ASN A 289 -18.26 -19.42 10.62
CA ASN A 289 -17.49 -20.08 11.66
C ASN A 289 -18.37 -20.93 12.59
N ARG A 290 -19.61 -20.50 12.85
CA ARG A 290 -20.53 -21.15 13.77
C ARG A 290 -21.34 -22.28 13.14
N TYR A 291 -21.77 -22.12 11.88
CA TYR A 291 -22.79 -23.00 11.29
C TYR A 291 -22.36 -23.80 10.06
N HIS A 292 -21.23 -23.44 9.44
CA HIS A 292 -20.79 -24.17 8.24
C HIS A 292 -20.27 -25.55 8.59
N ARG A 293 -21.01 -26.58 8.15
CA ARG A 293 -20.68 -27.99 8.47
C ARG A 293 -19.55 -28.52 7.57
N GLN A 294 -18.54 -29.14 8.20
CA GLN A 294 -17.38 -29.74 7.57
C GLN A 294 -17.10 -31.13 8.14
N PRO A 295 -18.01 -32.13 7.93
CA PRO A 295 -17.87 -33.45 8.54
C PRO A 295 -16.57 -34.17 8.15
N ASP A 296 -16.08 -33.93 6.94
CA ASP A 296 -14.83 -34.52 6.45
C ASP A 296 -13.56 -34.04 7.21
N ARG A 297 -13.72 -33.09 8.10
CA ARG A 297 -12.62 -32.61 8.95
C ARG A 297 -12.51 -33.31 10.28
N LEU A 298 -13.57 -34.01 10.70
CA LEU A 298 -13.54 -34.71 11.98
C LEU A 298 -12.60 -35.91 11.91
N THR A 299 -11.71 -35.99 12.90
CA THR A 299 -10.94 -37.21 13.15
C THR A 299 -11.80 -38.22 13.90
N GLN A 300 -11.35 -39.49 13.96
CA GLN A 300 -12.06 -40.52 14.71
C GLN A 300 -12.24 -40.14 16.20
N VAL A 301 -11.24 -39.48 16.79
CA VAL A 301 -11.31 -39.03 18.18
C VAL A 301 -12.38 -37.96 18.35
N MET A 302 -12.41 -36.96 17.47
CA MET A 302 -13.44 -35.90 17.48
C MET A 302 -14.86 -36.49 17.32
N MET A 303 -15.02 -37.50 16.46
CA MET A 303 -16.32 -38.19 16.28
C MET A 303 -16.75 -38.94 17.57
N ASN A 304 -15.78 -39.53 18.27
CA ASN A 304 -16.08 -40.22 19.54
C ASN A 304 -16.44 -39.23 20.67
N ASP A 305 -15.94 -38.02 20.59
CA ASP A 305 -16.22 -36.95 21.54
C ASP A 305 -17.42 -36.08 21.13
N ASP A 306 -18.21 -36.54 20.14
CA ASP A 306 -19.40 -35.83 19.60
C ASP A 306 -19.12 -34.35 19.21
N VAL A 307 -17.94 -34.06 18.67
CA VAL A 307 -17.56 -32.72 18.26
C VAL A 307 -18.46 -32.22 17.13
N GLU A 308 -19.00 -31.02 17.29
CA GLU A 308 -19.77 -30.40 16.23
C GLU A 308 -18.89 -30.15 15.00
N PRO A 309 -19.29 -30.62 13.79
CA PRO A 309 -18.45 -30.51 12.60
C PRO A 309 -18.46 -29.09 12.00
N THR A 310 -18.24 -28.09 12.82
CA THR A 310 -18.16 -26.67 12.43
C THR A 310 -16.74 -26.11 12.70
N PRO A 311 -16.31 -25.05 12.01
CA PRO A 311 -15.01 -24.44 12.28
C PRO A 311 -14.77 -24.11 13.74
N ILE A 312 -15.77 -23.53 14.41
CA ILE A 312 -15.67 -23.17 15.83
C ILE A 312 -15.71 -24.40 16.73
N GLY A 313 -16.51 -25.42 16.42
CA GLY A 313 -16.57 -26.67 17.18
C GLY A 313 -15.23 -27.42 17.18
N ILE A 314 -14.60 -27.51 16.00
CA ILE A 314 -13.27 -28.13 15.86
C ILE A 314 -12.20 -27.28 16.59
N TRP A 315 -12.29 -25.97 16.51
CA TRP A 315 -11.38 -25.06 17.20
C TRP A 315 -11.49 -25.20 18.73
N THR A 316 -12.71 -25.16 19.25
CA THR A 316 -12.98 -25.25 20.69
C THR A 316 -12.51 -26.58 21.24
N TRP A 317 -12.87 -27.70 20.59
CA TRP A 317 -12.41 -29.04 21.00
C TRP A 317 -10.88 -29.12 21.03
N ALA A 318 -10.21 -28.60 20.01
CA ALA A 318 -8.74 -28.59 19.94
C ALA A 318 -8.10 -27.69 21.03
N SER A 319 -8.77 -26.59 21.40
CA SER A 319 -8.35 -25.72 22.50
C SER A 319 -8.46 -26.43 23.85
N GLU A 320 -9.55 -27.15 24.08
CA GLU A 320 -9.81 -27.91 25.31
C GLU A 320 -8.86 -29.13 25.46
N ASN A 321 -8.35 -29.63 24.34
CA ASN A 321 -7.41 -30.75 24.32
C ASN A 321 -5.93 -30.30 24.16
N ASP A 322 -5.59 -29.04 24.49
CA ASP A 322 -4.23 -28.47 24.44
C ASP A 322 -3.51 -28.64 23.09
N LEU A 323 -4.24 -28.71 21.99
CA LEU A 323 -3.65 -28.84 20.64
C LEU A 323 -3.23 -27.46 20.07
N ILE A 324 -3.68 -26.37 20.70
CA ILE A 324 -3.23 -25.02 20.32
C ILE A 324 -1.91 -24.73 21.02
N GLN A 325 -0.84 -24.73 20.26
CA GLN A 325 0.45 -24.28 20.76
C GLN A 325 0.45 -22.74 20.84
N ALA A 326 0.10 -22.22 22.01
CA ALA A 326 -0.04 -20.79 22.21
C ALA A 326 1.30 -20.08 22.10
N ASN A 327 1.50 -19.35 21.02
CA ASN A 327 2.52 -18.33 20.90
C ASN A 327 1.83 -16.96 21.00
N ASN A 328 1.73 -16.44 22.23
CA ASN A 328 1.08 -15.16 22.48
C ASN A 328 2.13 -14.08 22.68
N ARG A 329 1.90 -12.92 22.08
CA ARG A 329 2.70 -11.72 22.25
C ARG A 329 1.78 -10.56 22.54
N PRO A 330 2.25 -9.51 23.26
CA PRO A 330 1.46 -8.28 23.44
C PRO A 330 1.06 -7.67 22.09
N ASP A 331 -0.14 -7.12 22.02
CA ASP A 331 -0.74 -6.58 20.79
C ASP A 331 0.10 -5.45 20.18
N ASP A 332 0.71 -4.61 21.01
CA ASP A 332 1.62 -3.55 20.58
C ASP A 332 2.89 -4.09 19.90
N LEU A 333 3.45 -5.18 20.44
CA LEU A 333 4.60 -5.85 19.84
C LEU A 333 4.22 -6.51 18.50
N ILE A 334 3.05 -7.17 18.43
CA ILE A 334 2.51 -7.73 17.19
C ILE A 334 2.37 -6.62 16.15
N TYR A 335 1.73 -5.50 16.53
CA TYR A 335 1.53 -4.36 15.64
C TYR A 335 2.86 -3.84 15.08
N LEU A 336 3.85 -3.62 15.95
CA LEU A 336 5.16 -3.10 15.54
C LEU A 336 5.89 -4.05 14.59
N HIS A 337 5.81 -5.36 14.82
CA HIS A 337 6.44 -6.33 13.94
C HIS A 337 5.76 -6.46 12.55
N LEU A 338 4.47 -6.15 12.47
CA LEU A 338 3.73 -6.11 11.22
C LEU A 338 3.96 -4.81 10.41
N LEU A 339 4.49 -3.74 11.03
CA LEU A 339 4.81 -2.51 10.32
C LEU A 339 5.94 -2.71 9.30
N PRO A 340 5.87 -2.06 8.14
CA PRO A 340 6.93 -2.08 7.15
C PRO A 340 8.23 -1.48 7.71
N ARG A 341 9.36 -2.06 7.29
CA ARG A 341 10.71 -1.64 7.67
C ARG A 341 11.33 -0.85 6.53
N GLU A 342 11.90 0.29 6.85
CA GLU A 342 12.61 1.15 5.90
C GLU A 342 13.80 1.82 6.59
N ARG A 343 14.68 2.47 5.83
CA ARG A 343 15.83 3.18 6.38
C ARG A 343 15.50 4.65 6.62
N ALA A 344 15.77 5.12 7.84
CA ALA A 344 15.80 6.53 8.19
C ALA A 344 17.26 7.01 8.28
N THR A 345 17.48 8.31 8.20
CA THR A 345 18.81 8.93 8.25
C THR A 345 18.92 9.87 9.44
N VAL A 346 19.92 9.65 10.29
CA VAL A 346 20.21 10.55 11.41
C VAL A 346 21.07 11.72 10.91
N GLN A 347 20.57 12.93 11.11
CA GLN A 347 21.22 14.18 10.70
C GLN A 347 21.21 15.19 11.85
N LYS A 348 21.90 16.32 11.65
CA LYS A 348 21.96 17.42 12.65
C LYS A 348 20.59 17.98 13.07
N GLY A 349 19.57 17.82 12.23
CA GLY A 349 18.21 18.34 12.44
C GLY A 349 17.24 17.34 13.07
N GLY A 350 17.59 16.07 13.16
CA GLY A 350 16.71 15.01 13.62
C GLY A 350 16.95 13.69 12.91
N VAL A 351 16.11 12.73 13.17
CA VAL A 351 15.99 11.51 12.38
C VAL A 351 15.08 11.84 11.19
N ILE A 352 15.64 11.79 9.99
CA ILE A 352 14.89 12.12 8.76
C ILE A 352 14.38 10.84 8.14
N PHE A 353 13.06 10.78 7.97
CA PHE A 353 12.37 9.71 7.26
C PHE A 353 11.37 10.30 6.27
N ARG A 354 11.47 9.92 5.00
CA ARG A 354 10.61 10.43 3.91
C ARG A 354 10.48 11.97 3.89
N GLY A 355 11.58 12.67 4.22
CA GLY A 355 11.64 14.12 4.22
C GLY A 355 11.08 14.83 5.45
N MET A 356 10.56 14.07 6.41
CA MET A 356 10.06 14.58 7.69
C MET A 356 11.08 14.33 8.80
N HIS A 357 11.07 15.20 9.82
CA HIS A 357 12.00 15.14 10.95
C HIS A 357 11.33 14.55 12.17
N TYR A 358 11.98 13.53 12.75
CA TYR A 358 11.54 12.85 13.96
C TYR A 358 12.57 12.98 15.06
N VAL A 359 12.11 12.87 16.29
CA VAL A 359 12.95 12.96 17.49
C VAL A 359 12.46 11.90 18.50
N CYS A 360 13.40 11.20 19.12
CA CYS A 360 13.11 10.33 20.25
C CYS A 360 14.04 10.67 21.42
N GLU A 361 13.64 10.27 22.61
CA GLU A 361 14.37 10.56 23.85
C GLU A 361 15.79 10.00 23.84
N LEU A 362 15.97 8.75 23.39
CA LEU A 362 17.29 8.15 23.25
C LEU A 362 18.24 8.96 22.36
N ALA A 363 17.75 9.45 21.23
CA ALA A 363 18.53 10.24 20.30
C ALA A 363 19.02 11.57 20.92
N ILE A 364 18.23 12.11 21.86
CA ILE A 364 18.60 13.30 22.63
C ILE A 364 19.62 12.93 23.70
N GLN A 365 19.37 11.90 24.51
CA GLN A 365 20.25 11.46 25.60
C GLN A 365 21.63 11.06 25.09
N GLU A 366 21.70 10.35 23.97
CA GLU A 366 22.97 9.90 23.37
C GLU A 366 23.61 10.95 22.44
N ASN A 367 23.01 12.14 22.34
CA ASN A 367 23.52 13.24 21.53
C ASN A 367 23.72 12.89 20.03
N TRP A 368 22.79 12.13 19.43
CA TRP A 368 22.88 11.67 18.05
C TRP A 368 23.03 12.84 17.07
N PHE A 369 22.32 13.93 17.29
CA PHE A 369 22.34 15.10 16.40
C PHE A 369 23.66 15.87 16.46
N ALA A 370 24.31 15.91 17.62
CA ALA A 370 25.66 16.44 17.77
C ALA A 370 26.71 15.53 17.12
N LYS A 371 26.57 14.21 17.31
CA LYS A 371 27.41 13.20 16.65
C LYS A 371 27.27 13.29 15.12
N ALA A 372 26.05 13.43 14.59
CA ALA A 372 25.80 13.58 13.16
C ALA A 372 26.41 14.86 12.56
N ARG A 373 26.48 15.94 13.33
CA ARG A 373 27.14 17.19 12.91
C ARG A 373 28.66 17.02 12.84
N ARG A 374 29.25 16.25 13.74
CA ARG A 374 30.70 16.10 13.86
C ARG A 374 31.23 14.97 12.96
N ASN A 375 30.57 13.83 12.96
CA ASN A 375 31.06 12.57 12.38
C ASN A 375 30.37 12.26 11.02
N GLY A 376 29.42 13.09 10.59
CA GLY A 376 28.63 12.83 9.39
C GLY A 376 27.32 12.10 9.69
N VAL A 377 26.50 11.93 8.67
CA VAL A 377 25.18 11.30 8.72
C VAL A 377 25.30 9.78 8.66
N TRP A 378 24.38 9.05 9.31
CA TRP A 378 24.29 7.59 9.21
C TRP A 378 22.84 7.14 9.06
N SER A 379 22.64 5.93 8.55
CA SER A 379 21.34 5.31 8.38
C SER A 379 21.00 4.37 9.53
N ILE A 380 19.74 4.36 9.93
CA ILE A 380 19.16 3.44 10.91
C ILE A 380 17.91 2.80 10.32
N ASP A 381 17.59 1.58 10.76
CA ASP A 381 16.34 0.94 10.39
C ASP A 381 15.18 1.50 11.23
N CYS A 382 14.09 1.83 10.57
CA CYS A 382 12.87 2.26 11.23
C CYS A 382 11.66 1.47 10.75
N ARG A 383 10.65 1.41 11.58
CA ARG A 383 9.31 0.95 11.23
C ARG A 383 8.36 2.12 11.23
N PHE A 384 7.40 2.11 10.34
CA PHE A 384 6.46 3.22 10.19
C PHE A 384 5.05 2.72 9.86
N ASP A 385 4.04 3.46 10.26
CA ASP A 385 2.67 3.21 9.81
C ASP A 385 2.42 4.00 8.51
N PRO A 386 2.14 3.32 7.37
CA PRO A 386 1.77 4.01 6.14
C PRO A 386 0.56 4.95 6.27
N ASN A 387 -0.33 4.66 7.22
CA ASN A 387 -1.55 5.43 7.45
C ASN A 387 -1.34 6.67 8.33
N SER A 388 -0.19 6.79 9.01
CA SER A 388 0.09 7.90 9.91
C SER A 388 1.55 8.34 9.83
N ALA A 389 1.78 9.64 9.68
CA ALA A 389 3.10 10.23 9.75
C ALA A 389 3.50 10.67 11.17
N ALA A 390 2.62 10.50 12.16
CA ALA A 390 2.84 11.02 13.50
C ALA A 390 4.06 10.42 14.20
N HIS A 391 4.34 9.15 13.95
CA HIS A 391 5.38 8.40 14.64
C HIS A 391 6.13 7.45 13.70
N ILE A 392 7.39 7.23 14.00
CA ILE A 392 8.17 6.09 13.52
C ILE A 392 8.79 5.38 14.71
N TRP A 393 9.17 4.13 14.53
CA TRP A 393 9.81 3.34 15.58
C TRP A 393 11.18 2.88 15.09
N ILE A 394 12.20 3.10 15.91
CA ILE A 394 13.56 2.62 15.66
C ILE A 394 13.84 1.44 16.60
N GLN A 395 14.65 0.51 16.15
CA GLN A 395 15.05 -0.62 16.99
C GLN A 395 16.37 -0.28 17.69
N GLY A 396 16.36 -0.21 19.01
CA GLY A 396 17.55 -0.03 19.83
C GLY A 396 18.42 -1.30 19.92
N GLU A 397 19.59 -1.21 20.54
CA GLU A 397 20.55 -2.31 20.69
C GLU A 397 19.94 -3.54 21.41
N ASN A 398 19.04 -3.33 22.36
CA ASN A 398 18.34 -4.37 23.11
C ASN A 398 17.10 -4.94 22.37
N LYS A 399 16.97 -4.74 21.06
CA LYS A 399 15.80 -5.12 20.25
C LYS A 399 14.48 -4.47 20.69
N GLN A 400 14.50 -3.51 21.61
CA GLN A 400 13.32 -2.73 21.99
C GLN A 400 12.98 -1.71 20.92
N PHE A 401 11.67 -1.49 20.70
CA PHE A 401 11.21 -0.44 19.81
C PHE A 401 11.11 0.87 20.57
N LEU A 402 11.79 1.88 20.03
CA LEU A 402 11.79 3.24 20.56
C LEU A 402 10.95 4.12 19.63
N ARG A 403 9.91 4.70 20.19
CA ARG A 403 9.04 5.62 19.45
C ARG A 403 9.76 6.93 19.21
N CYS A 404 9.73 7.38 17.95
CA CYS A 404 10.19 8.70 17.55
C CYS A 404 8.97 9.51 17.11
N ASP A 405 8.79 10.66 17.73
CA ASP A 405 7.67 11.55 17.45
C ASP A 405 8.05 12.56 16.37
N LEU A 406 7.06 12.94 15.56
CA LEU A 406 7.22 13.98 14.55
C LEU A 406 7.59 15.31 15.22
N ARG A 407 8.63 15.96 14.70
CA ARG A 407 9.11 17.23 15.24
C ARG A 407 8.05 18.32 15.11
N ARG A 408 8.00 19.26 16.05
CA ARG A 408 7.02 20.38 16.06
C ARG A 408 7.00 21.19 14.77
N SER A 409 8.15 21.36 14.10
CA SER A 409 8.23 22.02 12.79
C SER A 409 7.42 21.33 11.71
N ASP A 410 7.26 20.01 11.82
CA ASP A 410 6.59 19.17 10.85
C ASP A 410 5.22 18.68 11.36
N ALA A 411 4.76 19.16 12.52
CA ALA A 411 3.51 18.77 13.19
C ALA A 411 2.26 18.90 12.29
N LYS A 412 2.31 19.78 11.29
CA LYS A 412 1.26 19.94 10.28
C LYS A 412 0.99 18.66 9.48
N TYR A 413 1.93 17.72 9.48
CA TYR A 413 1.81 16.45 8.76
C TYR A 413 1.25 15.29 9.61
N ALA A 414 1.11 15.47 10.93
CA ALA A 414 0.76 14.38 11.86
C ALA A 414 -0.57 13.66 11.54
N GLY A 415 -1.53 14.36 10.96
CA GLY A 415 -2.85 13.81 10.58
C GLY A 415 -2.92 13.20 9.17
N TYR A 416 -1.81 13.14 8.45
CA TYR A 416 -1.80 12.66 7.08
C TYR A 416 -1.06 11.32 6.93
N ARG A 417 -1.35 10.62 5.85
CA ARG A 417 -0.63 9.40 5.47
C ARG A 417 0.81 9.74 5.07
N SER A 418 1.76 8.93 5.51
CA SER A 418 3.19 9.15 5.28
C SER A 418 3.59 9.11 3.80
N ASP A 419 2.94 8.28 2.98
CA ASP A 419 3.14 8.20 1.54
C ASP A 419 2.70 9.48 0.81
N LYS A 420 1.50 10.00 1.12
CA LYS A 420 1.01 11.26 0.51
C LYS A 420 1.92 12.44 0.81
N ILE A 421 2.44 12.51 2.04
CA ILE A 421 3.35 13.59 2.42
C ILE A 421 4.66 13.45 1.65
N TYR A 422 5.17 12.23 1.52
CA TYR A 422 6.38 11.97 0.75
C TYR A 422 6.24 12.46 -0.69
N ASP A 423 5.14 12.12 -1.36
CA ASP A 423 4.87 12.53 -2.75
C ASP A 423 4.82 14.07 -2.87
N VAL A 424 4.16 14.75 -1.93
CA VAL A 424 4.10 16.22 -1.91
C VAL A 424 5.47 16.84 -1.68
N LEU A 425 6.24 16.34 -0.71
CA LEU A 425 7.58 16.83 -0.43
C LEU A 425 8.55 16.57 -1.57
N GLU A 426 8.44 15.43 -2.23
CA GLU A 426 9.25 15.09 -3.39
C GLU A 426 8.91 15.97 -4.59
N ALA A 427 7.62 16.22 -4.85
CA ALA A 427 7.17 17.15 -5.88
C ALA A 427 7.69 18.58 -5.62
N HIS A 428 7.70 19.03 -4.36
CA HIS A 428 8.29 20.32 -3.99
C HIS A 428 9.82 20.36 -4.15
N ARG A 429 10.53 19.26 -3.88
CA ARG A 429 11.99 19.18 -4.12
C ARG A 429 12.35 19.21 -5.59
N GLN A 430 11.49 18.62 -6.41
CA GLN A 430 11.62 18.65 -7.87
C GLN A 430 11.05 19.94 -8.44
N SER A 431 11.38 21.10 -7.81
CA SER A 431 10.99 22.42 -8.33
C SER A 431 11.22 22.49 -9.84
N PRO A 432 10.24 22.99 -10.61
CA PRO A 432 10.36 23.05 -12.06
C PRO A 432 11.69 23.67 -12.50
N PRO A 433 12.33 23.17 -13.55
CA PRO A 433 13.60 23.74 -14.06
C PRO A 433 13.55 25.25 -14.29
N ALA A 434 12.37 25.78 -14.63
CA ALA A 434 12.12 27.22 -14.79
C ALA A 434 12.35 28.04 -13.51
N HIS A 435 11.94 27.54 -12.34
CA HIS A 435 12.19 28.22 -11.06
C HIS A 435 13.67 28.29 -10.71
N LYS A 436 14.41 27.20 -10.91
CA LYS A 436 15.86 27.16 -10.67
C LYS A 436 16.61 28.08 -11.61
N ARG A 437 16.13 28.17 -12.86
CA ARG A 437 16.71 29.08 -13.86
C ARG A 437 16.46 30.55 -13.51
N ALA A 438 15.22 30.90 -13.12
CA ALA A 438 14.88 32.26 -12.69
C ALA A 438 15.69 32.70 -11.45
N GLU A 439 15.90 31.79 -10.48
CA GLU A 439 16.74 32.05 -9.31
C GLU A 439 18.19 32.30 -9.71
N LEU A 440 18.76 31.53 -10.62
CA LEU A 440 20.11 31.73 -11.13
C LEU A 440 20.23 33.04 -11.91
N GLU A 441 19.27 33.35 -12.77
CA GLU A 441 19.24 34.63 -13.53
C GLU A 441 19.15 35.83 -12.60
N SER A 442 18.29 35.77 -11.57
CA SER A 442 18.20 36.81 -10.54
C SER A 442 19.54 36.99 -9.78
N ARG A 443 20.20 35.88 -9.46
CA ARG A 443 21.48 35.87 -8.74
C ARG A 443 22.60 36.47 -9.58
N VAL A 444 22.65 36.16 -10.87
CA VAL A 444 23.61 36.75 -11.81
C VAL A 444 23.33 38.24 -11.97
N GLY A 445 22.07 38.66 -12.15
CA GLY A 445 21.70 40.06 -12.22
C GLY A 445 22.05 40.85 -10.96
N LEU A 446 21.95 40.22 -9.78
CA LEU A 446 22.42 40.87 -8.54
C LEU A 446 23.94 41.09 -8.55
N VAL A 447 24.72 40.12 -9.02
CA VAL A 447 26.19 40.27 -9.14
C VAL A 447 26.53 41.41 -10.08
N ASP A 448 25.90 41.48 -11.26
CA ASP A 448 26.12 42.57 -12.22
C ASP A 448 25.79 43.94 -11.62
N THR A 449 24.67 44.03 -10.88
CA THR A 449 24.27 45.27 -10.20
C THR A 449 25.29 45.67 -9.14
N VAL A 450 25.77 44.73 -8.33
CA VAL A 450 26.80 44.97 -7.31
C VAL A 450 28.11 45.43 -7.97
N GLU A 451 28.54 44.80 -9.06
CA GLU A 451 29.73 45.21 -9.81
C GLU A 451 29.59 46.60 -10.42
N GLN A 452 28.43 46.96 -10.96
CA GLN A 452 28.17 48.31 -11.47
C GLN A 452 28.27 49.34 -10.37
N ILE A 453 27.67 49.10 -9.19
CA ILE A 453 27.77 50.01 -8.04
C ILE A 453 29.23 50.18 -7.61
N ILE A 454 29.98 49.08 -7.50
CA ILE A 454 31.41 49.13 -7.15
C ILE A 454 32.23 49.92 -8.19
N ASN A 455 32.00 49.67 -9.47
CA ASN A 455 32.71 50.33 -10.55
C ASN A 455 32.41 51.83 -10.58
N THR A 456 31.16 52.22 -10.34
CA THR A 456 30.78 53.64 -10.21
C THR A 456 31.49 54.28 -9.03
N ALA A 457 31.44 53.67 -7.85
CA ALA A 457 32.13 54.17 -6.66
C ALA A 457 33.67 54.25 -6.83
N LEU A 458 34.27 53.29 -7.55
CA LEU A 458 35.70 53.34 -7.89
C LEU A 458 36.02 54.43 -8.88
N ALA A 459 35.14 54.73 -9.83
CA ALA A 459 35.31 55.85 -10.77
C ALA A 459 35.20 57.17 -10.05
N GLU A 460 34.21 57.35 -9.18
CA GLU A 460 34.07 58.55 -8.34
C GLU A 460 35.31 58.77 -7.45
N ARG A 461 35.80 57.72 -6.79
CA ARG A 461 36.99 57.74 -5.96
C ARG A 461 38.25 58.15 -6.73
N LYS A 462 38.38 57.86 -8.02
CA LYS A 462 39.51 58.26 -8.87
C LYS A 462 39.49 59.72 -9.21
N LEU A 463 38.32 60.36 -9.15
CA LEU A 463 38.19 61.81 -9.38
C LEU A 463 38.59 62.64 -8.15
N GLU A 464 38.61 62.02 -6.98
CA GLU A 464 39.04 62.69 -5.75
C GLU A 464 40.59 62.72 -5.60
N PRO A 465 41.13 63.76 -5.07
CA PRO A 465 42.58 63.85 -4.83
C PRO A 465 43.02 62.82 -3.77
N PRO A 466 44.09 62.06 -4.02
CA PRO A 466 44.52 61.02 -3.09
C PRO A 466 44.95 61.63 -1.75
N ALA A 467 44.55 60.95 -0.65
CA ALA A 467 44.98 61.34 0.68
C ALA A 467 46.51 61.30 0.78
N PRO A 468 47.15 62.37 1.33
CA PRO A 468 48.62 62.56 1.28
C PRO A 468 49.39 61.44 2.03
N THR A 469 48.83 60.77 3.00
CA THR A 469 49.41 59.61 3.67
C THR A 469 48.34 58.62 4.12
N LYS A 470 48.70 57.31 4.21
CA LYS A 470 47.77 56.23 4.73
C LYS A 470 47.28 56.53 6.16
N ALA A 471 48.13 57.13 7.00
CA ALA A 471 47.81 57.53 8.36
C ALA A 471 46.73 58.64 8.39
N LYS A 472 46.82 59.67 7.51
CA LYS A 472 45.80 60.72 7.40
C LYS A 472 44.48 60.22 6.85
N ALA A 473 44.50 59.24 5.94
CA ALA A 473 43.27 58.60 5.40
C ALA A 473 42.45 57.89 6.49
N VAL A 474 43.09 57.39 7.54
CA VAL A 474 42.44 56.65 8.63
C VAL A 474 42.19 57.51 9.88
N ALA A 475 42.92 58.63 10.05
CA ALA A 475 42.89 59.43 11.26
C ALA A 475 41.50 60.03 11.58
N ASN A 476 40.71 60.41 10.57
CA ASN A 476 39.48 61.18 10.73
C ASN A 476 38.20 60.26 10.68
N ILE A 477 38.34 58.95 10.86
CA ILE A 477 37.19 58.01 10.78
C ILE A 477 36.03 58.37 11.73
N ARG A 478 36.35 58.89 12.93
CA ARG A 478 35.34 59.32 13.92
C ARG A 478 34.55 60.56 13.46
N ASP A 479 35.20 61.50 12.92
CA ASP A 479 34.60 62.78 12.49
C ASP A 479 33.81 62.54 11.20
N ASN A 480 34.40 61.87 10.23
CA ASN A 480 33.71 61.43 9.01
C ASN A 480 32.44 60.62 9.30
N ARG A 481 32.51 59.71 10.29
CA ARG A 481 31.34 58.93 10.72
C ARG A 481 30.28 59.80 11.41
N ALA A 482 30.69 60.87 12.11
CA ALA A 482 29.74 61.80 12.73
C ALA A 482 28.98 62.59 11.66
N GLU A 483 29.69 63.02 10.63
CA GLU A 483 29.13 63.75 9.49
C GLU A 483 28.18 62.85 8.68
N GLU A 484 28.59 61.61 8.35
CA GLU A 484 27.75 60.66 7.65
C GLU A 484 26.48 60.33 8.41
N ARG A 485 26.56 60.21 9.74
CA ARG A 485 25.36 60.03 10.59
C ARG A 485 24.43 61.26 10.57
N ARG A 486 24.95 62.43 10.38
CA ARG A 486 24.13 63.65 10.24
C ARG A 486 23.34 63.56 8.93
N LEU A 487 24.02 63.25 7.81
CA LEU A 487 23.39 63.06 6.50
C LEU A 487 22.38 61.94 6.49
N GLU A 488 22.70 60.82 7.13
CA GLU A 488 21.78 59.68 7.27
C GLU A 488 20.48 60.09 7.99
N ARG A 489 20.57 60.92 9.04
CA ARG A 489 19.40 61.45 9.76
C ARG A 489 18.59 62.45 8.95
N GLU A 490 19.26 63.29 8.17
CA GLU A 490 18.61 64.25 7.28
C GLU A 490 17.88 63.55 6.14
N ASN A 491 18.44 62.42 5.64
CA ASN A 491 17.87 61.63 4.56
C ASN A 491 16.93 60.49 5.06
N ALA A 492 16.73 60.35 6.37
CA ALA A 492 15.85 59.36 6.92
C ALA A 492 14.41 59.51 6.38
N THR A 493 13.91 58.48 5.76
CA THR A 493 12.54 58.44 5.20
C THR A 493 11.54 58.51 6.34
N VAL A 494 10.91 59.64 6.53
CA VAL A 494 9.78 59.81 7.46
C VAL A 494 8.50 59.67 6.65
N PRO A 495 7.52 58.88 7.09
CA PRO A 495 6.25 58.77 6.41
C PRO A 495 5.58 60.15 6.23
N ASP A 496 5.01 60.38 5.05
CA ASP A 496 4.27 61.61 4.76
C ASP A 496 3.15 61.81 5.81
N GLY A 497 3.12 63.00 6.44
CA GLY A 497 2.19 63.35 7.52
C GLY A 497 2.79 63.31 8.94
N VAL A 498 4.05 62.85 9.14
CA VAL A 498 4.73 62.86 10.46
C VAL A 498 5.79 63.99 10.54
N ARG A 499 6.11 64.68 9.45
CA ARG A 499 6.94 65.90 9.50
C ARG A 499 6.12 66.98 10.18
N ALA A 500 6.50 67.32 11.41
CA ALA A 500 6.03 68.55 12.03
C ALA A 500 6.48 69.74 11.17
N GLU A 501 5.58 70.61 10.76
CA GLU A 501 5.92 71.88 10.17
C GLU A 501 6.90 72.63 11.12
N PRO A 502 7.92 73.36 10.60
CA PRO A 502 8.79 74.09 11.46
C PRO A 502 7.99 75.16 12.19
N VAL A 503 7.84 74.95 13.52
CA VAL A 503 7.27 75.98 14.39
C VAL A 503 8.24 77.15 14.39
N LEU A 504 7.79 78.24 13.77
CA LEU A 504 8.48 79.52 13.93
C LEU A 504 8.57 79.93 15.41
N PRO A 505 9.72 80.36 15.87
CA PRO A 505 9.87 80.78 17.27
C PRO A 505 9.26 82.13 17.47
N ASP A 506 8.14 82.23 18.12
CA ASP A 506 7.74 83.36 18.97
C ASP A 506 6.45 83.04 19.70
N VAL A 507 6.61 82.71 20.94
CA VAL A 507 5.77 83.18 22.05
C VAL A 507 6.32 82.62 23.38
N GLU A 508 6.60 83.58 24.30
CA GLU A 508 7.02 83.31 25.68
C GLU A 508 6.14 82.31 26.43
N VAL A 509 6.78 81.31 27.02
CA VAL A 509 6.11 80.35 27.87
C VAL A 509 6.25 80.69 29.33
N PRO A 510 5.15 80.85 30.12
CA PRO A 510 5.26 80.94 31.58
C PRO A 510 5.55 79.57 32.16
N SER A 511 6.50 79.54 33.09
CA SER A 511 6.88 78.35 33.86
C SER A 511 5.71 77.75 34.61
N ILE A 512 5.39 76.44 34.34
CA ILE A 512 4.52 75.64 35.20
C ILE A 512 5.29 74.40 35.64
N ALA A 513 5.15 74.14 36.95
CA ALA A 513 5.85 73.17 37.77
C ALA A 513 5.81 71.71 37.26
N HIS A 514 6.91 71.04 37.60
CA HIS A 514 7.00 69.58 37.54
C HIS A 514 5.81 68.90 38.20
N ASP A 515 5.02 68.16 37.44
CA ASP A 515 4.19 67.12 38.01
C ASP A 515 4.51 65.78 37.31
N SER A 516 4.64 64.77 38.15
CA SER A 516 5.17 63.46 37.86
C SER A 516 4.26 62.69 36.87
N TYR A 517 4.78 62.37 35.68
CA TYR A 517 4.08 61.55 34.69
C TYR A 517 4.22 60.06 34.99
N ALA A 518 3.24 59.49 35.70
CA ALA A 518 3.04 58.03 35.80
C ALA A 518 2.20 57.59 34.58
N GLY A 519 2.84 57.06 33.57
CA GLY A 519 2.16 56.61 32.36
C GLY A 519 1.30 55.35 32.51
N PRO A 520 0.08 55.33 31.97
CA PRO A 520 -0.81 54.16 32.01
C PRO A 520 -0.59 53.23 30.79
N ARG A 521 0.65 52.82 30.50
CA ARG A 521 0.91 51.95 29.31
C ARG A 521 1.19 50.48 29.63
N SER A 522 1.48 50.11 30.87
CA SER A 522 1.72 48.72 31.25
C SER A 522 0.45 47.89 31.43
N ALA A 523 -0.65 48.50 31.86
CA ALA A 523 -1.91 47.79 32.14
C ALA A 523 -2.64 47.33 30.87
N GLN A 524 -2.63 48.13 29.80
CA GLN A 524 -3.31 47.80 28.55
C GLN A 524 -2.61 46.66 27.76
N VAL A 525 -1.27 46.62 27.76
CA VAL A 525 -0.49 45.56 27.09
C VAL A 525 -0.63 44.25 27.86
N ILE A 526 -0.69 44.27 29.19
CA ILE A 526 -0.89 43.09 30.02
C ILE A 526 -2.30 42.54 29.85
N ASP A 527 -3.29 43.38 29.67
CA ASP A 527 -4.69 42.95 29.46
C ASP A 527 -4.89 42.34 28.03
N LEU A 528 -4.20 42.87 27.02
CA LEU A 528 -4.20 42.32 25.68
C LEU A 528 -3.52 40.93 25.63
N LEU A 529 -2.41 40.75 26.34
CA LEU A 529 -1.71 39.48 26.45
C LEU A 529 -2.48 38.41 27.24
N LYS A 530 -3.33 38.83 28.21
CA LYS A 530 -4.23 37.92 28.91
C LYS A 530 -5.39 37.44 28.06
N ARG A 531 -5.89 38.24 27.13
CA ARG A 531 -6.97 37.86 26.18
C ARG A 531 -6.52 36.92 25.08
N LEU A 532 -5.21 36.85 24.81
CA LEU A 532 -4.62 35.96 23.79
C LEU A 532 -4.20 34.58 24.31
N ARG A 533 -4.38 34.26 25.58
CA ARG A 533 -4.19 32.90 26.11
C ARG A 533 -5.51 32.13 26.02
N PRO A 534 -5.62 31.04 25.23
CA PRO A 534 -6.78 30.15 25.29
C PRO A 534 -6.80 29.48 26.66
N GLY A 535 -7.95 29.59 27.33
CA GLY A 535 -8.15 29.06 28.67
C GLY A 535 -8.01 27.53 28.69
N HIS A 536 -7.17 27.05 29.58
CA HIS A 536 -7.35 25.72 30.15
C HIS A 536 -8.39 25.83 31.27
N SER A 537 -9.58 25.36 31.02
CA SER A 537 -10.56 25.01 32.08
C SER A 537 -10.45 23.52 32.37
N LYS A 538 -10.50 23.21 33.62
CA LYS A 538 -10.37 21.95 34.37
C LYS A 538 -11.00 20.73 33.71
#